data_b563962c9f2fb4c0e0415de664b3eaee
#
_entry.id   b563962c9f2fb4c0e0415de664b3eaee
#
_cell.length_a   1.000
_cell.length_b   1.000
_cell.length_c   1.000
_cell.angle_alpha   90.00
_cell.angle_beta   90.00
_cell.angle_gamma   90.00
#
_symmetry.space_group_name_H-M   'P 1'
#
loop_
_entity.id
_entity.type
_entity.pdbx_description
1 polymer ?
#
loop_
_entity_poly.entity_id
_entity_poly.type
_entity_poly.pdbx_seq_one_letter_code
_entity_poly.pdbx_strand_id
1 'polypeptide(L)'
;LIPVSNAGLEAGAVSELQGTGRFKFHEGELEVFKRLAAQCMEIVRTKDTGTLQYDIYFNDDQSESIVLERYRDSEALIEHAAHLGDLGQAIFATGWVSGELLGEPSAELKAMMVGSGVRLFTSYQSM
;
A
#
# COMPACT_ATOMS: atom_id res chain seq x y z
N LEU A 1 7.74 0.45 32.61
CA LEU A 1 6.77 -0.31 31.84
C LEU A 1 5.43 -0.30 32.55
N ILE A 2 4.39 -0.02 31.81
CA ILE A 2 3.05 0.03 32.34
C ILE A 2 2.18 -0.92 31.51
N PRO A 3 2.12 -2.21 31.90
CA PRO A 3 1.50 -3.24 31.08
C PRO A 3 0.02 -2.98 30.78
N VAL A 4 -0.70 -2.43 31.74
CA VAL A 4 -2.14 -2.24 31.59
C VAL A 4 -2.46 -1.16 30.57
N SER A 5 -1.73 -0.05 30.58
CA SER A 5 -1.95 1.04 29.64
C SER A 5 -1.48 0.69 28.24
N ASN A 6 -0.63 -0.31 28.12
CA ASN A 6 -0.07 -0.71 26.85
C ASN A 6 -1.06 -1.50 25.99
N ALA A 7 -2.09 -2.09 26.58
CA ALA A 7 -3.03 -2.91 25.82
C ALA A 7 -3.68 -2.13 24.66
N GLY A 8 -4.15 -0.91 24.93
CA GLY A 8 -4.73 -0.08 23.90
C GLY A 8 -3.70 0.45 22.92
N LEU A 9 -2.51 0.80 23.41
CA LEU A 9 -1.43 1.28 22.56
C LEU A 9 -0.88 0.19 21.65
N GLU A 10 -0.75 -1.01 22.18
CA GLU A 10 -0.31 -2.17 21.41
C GLU A 10 -1.30 -2.49 20.30
N ALA A 11 -2.60 -2.43 20.60
CA ALA A 11 -3.63 -2.66 19.59
C ALA A 11 -3.53 -1.60 18.47
N GLY A 12 -3.31 -0.33 18.82
CA GLY A 12 -3.13 0.73 17.84
C GLY A 12 -1.87 0.56 16.99
N ALA A 13 -0.76 0.20 17.64
CA ALA A 13 0.50 -0.05 16.94
C ALA A 13 0.43 -1.26 16.03
N VAL A 14 -0.24 -2.33 16.50
CA VAL A 14 -0.40 -3.58 15.73
C VAL A 14 -1.30 -3.37 14.52
N SER A 15 -2.26 -2.46 14.60
CA SER A 15 -3.20 -2.26 13.51
C SER A 15 -2.61 -1.49 12.32
N GLU A 16 -1.53 -0.73 12.53
CA GLU A 16 -0.90 0.01 11.44
C GLU A 16 -0.23 -0.96 10.45
N LEU A 17 -0.44 -0.70 9.17
CA LEU A 17 0.12 -1.51 8.09
C LEU A 17 1.04 -0.64 7.23
N GLN A 18 2.08 -1.27 6.70
CA GLN A 18 2.99 -0.64 5.75
C GLN A 18 3.04 -1.51 4.49
N GLY A 19 2.91 -0.89 3.34
CA GLY A 19 2.94 -1.58 2.07
C GLY A 19 4.00 -1.03 1.14
N THR A 20 4.54 -1.90 0.29
CA THR A 20 5.38 -1.49 -0.83
C THR A 20 4.79 -2.06 -2.10
N GLY A 21 4.56 -1.20 -3.08
CA GLY A 21 4.22 -1.61 -4.43
C GLY A 21 5.43 -1.41 -5.33
N ARG A 22 5.75 -2.43 -6.12
CA ARG A 22 6.92 -2.41 -6.99
C ARG A 22 6.47 -2.57 -8.43
N PHE A 23 6.91 -1.66 -9.30
CA PHE A 23 6.56 -1.67 -10.71
C PHE A 23 7.83 -1.78 -11.53
N LYS A 24 7.82 -2.68 -12.50
CA LYS A 24 8.81 -2.72 -13.57
C LYS A 24 8.06 -2.49 -14.86
N PHE A 25 8.24 -1.32 -15.46
CA PHE A 25 7.37 -0.87 -16.54
C PHE A 25 7.55 -1.67 -17.83
N HIS A 26 6.43 -1.90 -18.51
CA HIS A 26 6.46 -2.33 -19.91
C HIS A 26 6.98 -1.18 -20.76
N GLU A 27 7.56 -1.51 -21.90
CA GLU A 27 8.06 -0.49 -22.83
C GLU A 27 6.95 0.47 -23.23
N GLY A 28 7.25 1.76 -23.15
CA GLY A 28 6.32 2.82 -23.55
C GLY A 28 5.28 3.19 -22.50
N GLU A 29 5.29 2.57 -21.32
CA GLU A 29 4.23 2.78 -20.32
C GLU A 29 4.58 3.79 -19.22
N LEU A 30 5.79 4.35 -19.21
CA LEU A 30 6.21 5.27 -18.14
C LEU A 30 5.31 6.50 -18.04
N GLU A 31 5.00 7.14 -19.15
CA GLU A 31 4.18 8.36 -19.13
C GLU A 31 2.72 8.03 -18.76
N VAL A 32 2.23 6.86 -19.16
CA VAL A 32 0.92 6.37 -18.73
C VAL A 32 0.90 6.18 -17.21
N PHE A 33 1.94 5.53 -16.67
CA PHE A 33 2.06 5.36 -15.22
C PHE A 33 2.06 6.71 -14.51
N LYS A 34 2.85 7.68 -14.97
CA LYS A 34 2.93 9.00 -14.33
C LYS A 34 1.58 9.70 -14.29
N ARG A 35 0.83 9.63 -15.38
CA ARG A 35 -0.50 10.23 -15.46
C ARG A 35 -1.47 9.57 -14.48
N LEU A 36 -1.49 8.23 -14.47
CA LEU A 36 -2.38 7.49 -13.58
C LEU A 36 -1.97 7.65 -12.11
N ALA A 37 -0.67 7.70 -11.84
CA ALA A 37 -0.15 7.92 -10.49
C ALA A 37 -0.57 9.28 -9.94
N ALA A 38 -0.59 10.32 -10.78
CA ALA A 38 -1.07 11.63 -10.37
C ALA A 38 -2.56 11.59 -9.99
N GLN A 39 -3.36 10.84 -10.73
CA GLN A 39 -4.78 10.65 -10.42
C GLN A 39 -4.97 9.86 -9.12
N CYS A 40 -4.18 8.81 -8.90
CA CYS A 40 -4.20 8.06 -7.65
C CYS A 40 -3.86 8.96 -6.46
N MET A 41 -2.82 9.78 -6.59
CA MET A 41 -2.40 10.70 -5.54
C MET A 41 -3.51 11.67 -5.17
N GLU A 42 -4.24 12.19 -6.15
CA GLU A 42 -5.34 13.10 -5.90
C GLU A 42 -6.48 12.40 -5.13
N ILE A 43 -6.78 11.17 -5.47
CA ILE A 43 -7.78 10.37 -4.75
C ILE A 43 -7.34 10.15 -3.30
N VAL A 44 -6.08 9.80 -3.09
CA VAL A 44 -5.54 9.60 -1.74
C VAL A 44 -5.70 10.87 -0.91
N ARG A 45 -5.33 12.02 -1.47
CA ARG A 45 -5.40 13.30 -0.76
C ARG A 45 -6.81 13.75 -0.45
N THR A 46 -7.77 13.44 -1.31
CA THR A 46 -9.12 14.00 -1.20
C THR A 46 -10.15 13.03 -0.63
N LYS A 47 -9.92 11.73 -0.72
CA LYS A 47 -10.93 10.72 -0.34
C LYS A 47 -10.49 9.80 0.78
N ASP A 48 -9.23 9.39 0.83
CA ASP A 48 -8.78 8.46 1.85
C ASP A 48 -8.80 9.11 3.23
N THR A 49 -9.28 8.37 4.23
CA THR A 49 -9.37 8.86 5.61
C THR A 49 -8.32 8.25 6.53
N GLY A 50 -7.71 7.14 6.12
CA GLY A 50 -6.77 6.42 6.97
C GLY A 50 -5.42 6.14 6.33
N THR A 51 -5.13 6.71 5.17
CA THR A 51 -3.82 6.59 4.53
C THR A 51 -2.88 7.59 5.19
N LEU A 52 -1.81 7.08 5.78
CA LEU A 52 -0.84 7.87 6.55
C LEU A 52 0.35 8.31 5.70
N GLN A 53 0.68 7.55 4.66
CA GLN A 53 1.79 7.83 3.79
C GLN A 53 1.51 7.21 2.41
N TYR A 54 1.90 7.93 1.37
CA TYR A 54 1.73 7.44 0.01
C TYR A 54 2.73 8.17 -0.87
N ASP A 55 3.95 7.60 -0.99
CA ASP A 55 5.07 8.22 -1.69
C ASP A 55 5.50 7.35 -2.85
N ILE A 56 5.83 7.99 -3.97
CA ILE A 56 6.21 7.32 -5.21
C ILE A 56 7.66 7.66 -5.52
N TYR A 57 8.46 6.64 -5.75
CA TYR A 57 9.89 6.76 -6.03
C TYR A 57 10.22 6.11 -7.36
N PHE A 58 11.22 6.65 -8.06
CA PHE A 58 11.76 6.05 -9.27
C PHE A 58 13.24 5.73 -9.08
N ASN A 59 13.72 4.71 -9.78
CA ASN A 59 15.15 4.48 -9.95
C ASN A 59 15.72 5.48 -10.98
N ASP A 60 17.05 5.47 -11.21
CA ASP A 60 17.73 6.51 -11.99
C ASP A 60 17.19 6.65 -13.41
N ASP A 61 16.98 5.55 -14.11
CA ASP A 61 16.49 5.59 -15.50
C ASP A 61 14.97 5.55 -15.60
N GLN A 62 14.28 5.58 -14.48
CA GLN A 62 12.81 5.54 -14.39
C GLN A 62 12.20 4.29 -15.03
N SER A 63 12.94 3.19 -15.07
CA SER A 63 12.42 1.90 -15.53
C SER A 63 11.61 1.19 -14.46
N GLU A 64 11.78 1.59 -13.19
CA GLU A 64 11.12 0.97 -12.05
C GLU A 64 10.63 2.03 -11.06
N SER A 65 9.58 1.68 -10.34
CA SER A 65 9.02 2.52 -9.28
C SER A 65 8.77 1.70 -8.03
N ILE A 66 8.94 2.33 -6.88
CA ILE A 66 8.46 1.81 -5.61
C ILE A 66 7.47 2.83 -5.05
N VAL A 67 6.30 2.35 -4.67
CA VAL A 67 5.31 3.15 -3.96
C VAL A 67 5.33 2.69 -2.50
N LEU A 68 5.61 3.62 -1.61
CA LEU A 68 5.67 3.36 -0.17
C LEU A 68 4.39 3.85 0.47
N GLU A 69 3.67 2.95 1.15
CA GLU A 69 2.34 3.23 1.66
C GLU A 69 2.26 2.85 3.14
N ARG A 70 1.56 3.67 3.91
CA ARG A 70 1.22 3.34 5.30
C ARG A 70 -0.25 3.62 5.54
N TYR A 71 -0.89 2.74 6.29
CA TYR A 71 -2.31 2.80 6.60
C TYR A 71 -2.52 2.65 8.10
N ARG A 72 -3.49 3.39 8.63
CA ARG A 72 -3.85 3.31 10.04
C ARG A 72 -4.21 1.89 10.47
N ASP A 73 -4.90 1.15 9.61
CA ASP A 73 -5.37 -0.20 9.86
C ASP A 73 -5.78 -0.89 8.55
N SER A 74 -6.27 -2.13 8.66
CA SER A 74 -6.73 -2.89 7.50
C SER A 74 -7.91 -2.24 6.79
N GLU A 75 -8.82 -1.63 7.53
CA GLU A 75 -9.99 -0.97 6.94
C GLU A 75 -9.58 0.21 6.07
N ALA A 76 -8.55 0.95 6.49
CA ALA A 76 -8.01 2.06 5.72
C ALA A 76 -7.44 1.59 4.38
N LEU A 77 -6.74 0.46 4.36
CA LEU A 77 -6.23 -0.10 3.12
C LEU A 77 -7.37 -0.60 2.22
N ILE A 78 -8.37 -1.23 2.78
CA ILE A 78 -9.55 -1.68 2.04
C ILE A 78 -10.29 -0.47 1.43
N GLU A 79 -10.46 0.59 2.22
CA GLU A 79 -11.04 1.85 1.74
C GLU A 79 -10.25 2.43 0.57
N HIS A 80 -8.93 2.48 0.71
CA HIS A 80 -8.04 2.97 -0.34
C HIS A 80 -8.23 2.19 -1.64
N ALA A 81 -8.22 0.87 -1.56
CA ALA A 81 -8.41 0.02 -2.73
C ALA A 81 -9.77 0.26 -3.40
N ALA A 82 -10.82 0.45 -2.59
CA ALA A 82 -12.16 0.74 -3.11
C ALA A 82 -12.22 2.10 -3.83
N HIS A 83 -11.54 3.12 -3.28
CA HIS A 83 -11.48 4.43 -3.91
C HIS A 83 -10.77 4.41 -5.25
N LEU A 84 -9.69 3.63 -5.37
CA LEU A 84 -8.96 3.53 -6.63
C LEU A 84 -9.73 2.76 -7.70
N GLY A 85 -10.39 1.67 -7.33
CA GLY A 85 -11.23 0.91 -8.26
C GLY A 85 -10.54 0.60 -9.59
N ASP A 86 -11.19 0.97 -10.69
CA ASP A 86 -10.67 0.72 -12.04
C ASP A 86 -9.36 1.44 -12.32
N LEU A 87 -9.12 2.58 -11.69
CA LEU A 87 -7.85 3.31 -11.80
C LEU A 87 -6.70 2.46 -11.28
N GLY A 88 -6.90 1.72 -10.18
CA GLY A 88 -5.92 0.78 -9.66
C GLY A 88 -5.58 -0.31 -10.67
N GLN A 89 -6.60 -0.88 -11.32
CA GLN A 89 -6.37 -1.88 -12.36
C GLN A 89 -5.60 -1.30 -13.54
N ALA A 90 -5.92 -0.08 -13.95
CA ALA A 90 -5.24 0.57 -15.07
C ALA A 90 -3.76 0.80 -14.77
N ILE A 91 -3.42 1.25 -13.55
CA ILE A 91 -2.03 1.50 -13.20
C ILE A 91 -1.24 0.18 -13.10
N PHE A 92 -1.85 -0.90 -12.61
CA PHE A 92 -1.19 -2.20 -12.57
C PHE A 92 -0.87 -2.75 -13.96
N ALA A 93 -1.64 -2.36 -14.97
CA ALA A 93 -1.39 -2.81 -16.34
C ALA A 93 -0.17 -2.16 -16.99
N THR A 94 0.45 -1.17 -16.37
CA THR A 94 1.62 -0.48 -16.92
C THR A 94 2.92 -1.25 -16.79
N GLY A 95 2.93 -2.35 -16.05
CA GLY A 95 4.17 -3.10 -15.83
C GLY A 95 3.94 -4.42 -15.11
N TRP A 96 5.04 -5.06 -14.78
CA TRP A 96 5.05 -6.18 -13.84
C TRP A 96 4.99 -5.59 -12.43
N VAL A 97 4.03 -6.07 -11.64
CA VAL A 97 3.75 -5.53 -10.30
C VAL A 97 3.99 -6.62 -9.27
N SER A 98 4.68 -6.25 -8.21
CA SER A 98 4.86 -7.08 -7.01
C SER A 98 4.76 -6.17 -5.79
N GLY A 99 4.76 -6.76 -4.60
CA GLY A 99 4.73 -5.95 -3.40
C GLY A 99 4.74 -6.76 -2.13
N GLU A 100 4.91 -6.06 -1.04
CA GLU A 100 4.89 -6.61 0.31
C GLU A 100 3.92 -5.83 1.18
N LEU A 101 3.29 -6.53 2.10
CA LEU A 101 2.51 -5.93 3.17
C LEU A 101 3.13 -6.32 4.50
N LEU A 102 3.43 -5.34 5.33
CA LEU A 102 4.11 -5.51 6.62
C LEU A 102 3.14 -5.20 7.74
N GLY A 103 2.97 -6.13 8.66
CA GLY A 103 2.10 -5.96 9.83
C GLY A 103 1.14 -7.12 10.02
N GLU A 104 0.05 -6.86 10.73
CA GLU A 104 -0.95 -7.87 11.10
C GLU A 104 -2.30 -7.51 10.47
N PRO A 105 -2.54 -7.87 9.19
CA PRO A 105 -3.80 -7.54 8.55
C PRO A 105 -4.96 -8.35 9.14
N SER A 106 -6.16 -7.79 9.03
CA SER A 106 -7.39 -8.46 9.41
C SER A 106 -7.64 -9.69 8.54
N ALA A 107 -8.51 -10.59 9.02
CA ALA A 107 -8.90 -11.77 8.25
C ALA A 107 -9.55 -11.37 6.91
N GLU A 108 -10.33 -10.29 6.90
CA GLU A 108 -10.95 -9.77 5.69
C GLU A 108 -9.91 -9.34 4.67
N LEU A 109 -8.91 -8.56 5.10
CA LEU A 109 -7.85 -8.10 4.20
C LEU A 109 -7.00 -9.27 3.70
N LYS A 110 -6.67 -10.23 4.57
CA LYS A 110 -5.96 -11.44 4.15
C LYS A 110 -6.69 -12.19 3.04
N ALA A 111 -8.01 -12.30 3.16
CA ALA A 111 -8.82 -12.96 2.14
C ALA A 111 -8.76 -12.21 0.81
N MET A 112 -8.74 -10.88 0.84
CA MET A 112 -8.63 -10.06 -0.36
C MET A 112 -7.25 -10.16 -1.01
N MET A 113 -6.22 -10.51 -0.26
CA MET A 113 -4.85 -10.64 -0.77
C MET A 113 -4.58 -11.94 -1.49
N VAL A 114 -5.44 -12.94 -1.33
CA VAL A 114 -5.25 -14.25 -1.97
C VAL A 114 -5.21 -14.07 -3.49
N GLY A 115 -4.13 -14.57 -4.10
CA GLY A 115 -3.94 -14.48 -5.55
C GLY A 115 -3.44 -13.12 -6.05
N SER A 116 -3.21 -12.15 -5.17
CA SER A 116 -2.76 -10.81 -5.56
C SER A 116 -1.28 -10.71 -5.88
N GLY A 117 -0.49 -11.69 -5.46
CA GLY A 117 0.97 -11.62 -5.57
C GLY A 117 1.64 -10.81 -4.46
N VAL A 118 0.87 -10.21 -3.57
CA VAL A 118 1.42 -9.47 -2.43
C VAL A 118 1.88 -10.45 -1.35
N ARG A 119 3.10 -10.28 -0.87
CA ARG A 119 3.67 -11.12 0.17
C ARG A 119 3.48 -10.47 1.53
N LEU A 120 3.03 -11.24 2.50
CA LEU A 120 2.81 -10.77 3.87
C LEU A 120 4.04 -11.05 4.74
N PHE A 121 4.49 -10.03 5.46
CA PHE A 121 5.55 -10.15 6.45
C PHE A 121 5.03 -9.59 7.77
N THR A 122 4.99 -10.44 8.80
CA THR A 122 4.54 -10.04 10.12
C THR A 122 5.75 -9.61 10.97
N SER A 123 5.50 -8.77 11.97
CA SER A 123 6.58 -8.27 12.81
C SER A 123 7.20 -9.42 13.62
N TYR A 124 8.52 -9.47 13.61
CA TYR A 124 9.29 -10.32 14.51
C TYR A 124 9.72 -9.54 15.74
N GLN A 125 10.23 -8.33 15.51
CA GLN A 125 10.76 -7.50 16.59
C GLN A 125 10.77 -6.04 16.16
N SER A 126 10.38 -5.15 17.07
CA SER A 126 10.42 -3.71 16.80
C SER A 126 10.83 -2.97 18.06
N MET A 127 11.27 -1.72 17.88
CA MET A 127 11.68 -0.88 19.00
C MET A 127 10.47 -0.40 19.78
#